data_54de463f30964e1101b98cce144566f7
#
_entry.id   54de463f30964e1101b98cce144566f7
#
_cell.length_a   1.000
_cell.length_b   1.000
_cell.length_c   1.000
_cell.angle_alpha   90.00
_cell.angle_beta   90.00
_cell.angle_gamma   90.00
#
_symmetry.space_group_name_H-M   'P 1'
#
loop_
_entity.id
_entity.type
_entity.pdbx_description
1 polymer ?
#
loop_
_entity_poly.entity_id
_entity_poly.type
_entity_poly.pdbx_seq_one_letter_code
_entity_poly.pdbx_strand_id
1 'polypeptide(L)'
;MLGTMTTEQPWSWPETMDALLAAPASHRVVLENDRVRVLEVVIEPRTREPEHTHRAASVMIVDEPARIRYYVGSVMQFESPESSGAPPAVRVSWMEPEGPHSVENIDERRYHAIRVELK
;
A
#
# COMPACT_ATOMS: atom_id res chain seq x y z
N MET A 1 27.30 -7.28 -20.41
CA MET A 1 26.77 -7.12 -19.83
C MET A 1 26.32 -7.30 -19.30
N LEU A 2 26.17 -7.32 -18.80
CA LEU A 2 25.61 -7.49 -18.19
C LEU A 2 24.70 -7.53 -17.71
N GLY A 3 24.72 -7.63 -17.92
CA GLY A 3 23.96 -7.90 -17.50
C GLY A 3 23.07 -7.76 -17.03
N THR A 4 22.73 -7.83 -17.44
CA THR A 4 21.68 -7.85 -16.92
C THR A 4 21.47 -8.72 -15.91
N MET A 5 22.22 -8.73 -15.21
CA MET A 5 22.01 -9.42 -14.04
C MET A 5 20.85 -8.81 -13.39
N THR A 6 19.78 -9.46 -13.50
CA THR A 6 18.64 -9.02 -12.77
C THR A 6 18.88 -9.20 -11.31
N THR A 7 18.53 -8.21 -10.53
CA THR A 7 18.54 -8.29 -9.09
C THR A 7 17.15 -8.58 -8.54
N GLU A 8 16.18 -8.79 -9.44
CA GLU A 8 14.83 -9.08 -9.00
C GLU A 8 14.77 -10.40 -8.26
N GLN A 9 14.14 -10.38 -7.12
CA GLN A 9 13.80 -11.59 -6.40
C GLN A 9 12.61 -12.27 -7.08
N PRO A 10 12.61 -13.60 -7.21
CA PRO A 10 11.44 -14.29 -7.69
C PRO A 10 10.24 -13.97 -6.81
N TRP A 11 9.11 -13.70 -7.44
CA TRP A 11 7.87 -13.47 -6.69
C TRP A 11 7.27 -14.80 -6.30
N SER A 12 7.28 -15.10 -5.01
CA SER A 12 6.91 -16.42 -4.51
C SER A 12 5.52 -16.46 -3.87
N TRP A 13 4.84 -15.33 -3.76
CA TRP A 13 3.52 -15.30 -3.12
C TRP A 13 2.42 -15.54 -4.14
N PRO A 14 1.34 -16.23 -3.74
CA PRO A 14 0.25 -16.53 -4.67
C PRO A 14 -0.54 -15.27 -5.04
N GLU A 15 -1.16 -15.31 -6.22
CA GLU A 15 -1.98 -14.20 -6.70
C GLU A 15 -3.18 -13.94 -5.79
N THR A 16 -3.63 -14.93 -5.04
CA THR A 16 -4.72 -14.76 -4.09
C THR A 16 -4.38 -13.80 -2.95
N MET A 17 -3.10 -13.50 -2.76
CA MET A 17 -2.68 -12.49 -1.78
C MET A 17 -2.64 -11.07 -2.37
N ASP A 18 -2.86 -10.90 -3.67
CA ASP A 18 -2.94 -9.56 -4.25
C ASP A 18 -3.99 -8.72 -3.52
N ALA A 19 -3.69 -7.44 -3.36
CA ALA A 19 -4.52 -6.52 -2.59
C ALA A 19 -6.00 -6.55 -2.98
N LEU A 20 -6.31 -6.68 -4.27
CA LEU A 20 -7.71 -6.72 -4.71
C LEU A 20 -8.44 -7.97 -4.26
N LEU A 21 -7.73 -9.08 -4.11
CA LEU A 21 -8.33 -10.35 -3.71
C LEU A 21 -8.28 -10.57 -2.22
N ALA A 22 -7.18 -10.16 -1.58
CA ALA A 22 -6.97 -10.40 -0.16
C ALA A 22 -7.53 -9.29 0.73
N ALA A 23 -7.58 -8.06 0.23
CA ALA A 23 -8.06 -6.89 0.99
C ALA A 23 -9.01 -6.04 0.16
N PRO A 24 -10.12 -6.63 -0.34
CA PRO A 24 -11.03 -5.91 -1.25
C PRO A 24 -11.79 -4.77 -0.58
N ALA A 25 -11.93 -4.79 0.74
CA ALA A 25 -12.63 -3.71 1.45
C ALA A 25 -11.81 -2.41 1.46
N SER A 26 -10.47 -2.50 1.32
CA SER A 26 -9.61 -1.32 1.36
C SER A 26 -9.01 -0.97 -0.01
N HIS A 27 -9.22 -1.77 -1.04
CA HIS A 27 -8.63 -1.56 -2.38
C HIS A 27 -9.69 -1.68 -3.45
N ARG A 28 -9.75 -0.69 -4.35
CA ARG A 28 -10.71 -0.68 -5.45
C ARG A 28 -10.03 -0.15 -6.71
N VAL A 29 -10.22 -0.85 -7.85
CA VAL A 29 -9.70 -0.38 -9.14
C VAL A 29 -10.53 0.82 -9.59
N VAL A 30 -9.86 1.92 -9.89
CA VAL A 30 -10.51 3.12 -10.44
C VAL A 30 -10.13 3.37 -11.89
N LEU A 31 -9.02 2.80 -12.34
CA LEU A 31 -8.59 2.86 -13.74
C LEU A 31 -7.63 1.71 -13.99
N GLU A 32 -7.76 1.08 -15.15
CA GLU A 32 -6.81 0.05 -15.54
C GLU A 32 -6.68 0.00 -17.05
N ASN A 33 -5.43 -0.13 -17.52
CA ASN A 33 -5.13 -0.35 -18.93
C ASN A 33 -3.89 -1.26 -19.01
N ASP A 34 -3.28 -1.33 -20.19
CA ASP A 34 -2.12 -2.21 -20.38
C ASP A 34 -0.83 -1.67 -19.74
N ARG A 35 -0.85 -0.47 -19.19
CA ARG A 35 0.33 0.18 -18.61
C ARG A 35 0.25 0.35 -17.09
N VAL A 36 -0.96 0.55 -16.57
CA VAL A 36 -1.14 0.82 -15.14
C VAL A 36 -2.41 0.15 -14.61
N ARG A 37 -2.39 -0.12 -13.32
CA ARG A 37 -3.59 -0.43 -12.55
C ARG A 37 -3.64 0.57 -11.41
N VAL A 38 -4.66 1.43 -11.41
CA VAL A 38 -4.80 2.48 -10.40
C VAL A 38 -5.82 2.05 -9.36
N LEU A 39 -5.38 1.99 -8.12
CA LEU A 39 -6.21 1.60 -6.98
C LEU A 39 -6.53 2.80 -6.13
N GLU A 40 -7.78 2.90 -5.70
CA GLU A 40 -8.14 3.73 -4.56
C GLU A 40 -7.97 2.89 -3.31
N VAL A 41 -7.27 3.44 -2.31
CA VAL A 41 -7.04 2.78 -1.04
C VAL A 41 -7.74 3.58 0.06
N VAL A 42 -8.63 2.89 0.80
CA VAL A 42 -9.35 3.50 1.92
C VAL A 42 -9.23 2.58 3.12
N ILE A 43 -8.70 3.10 4.21
CA ILE A 43 -8.68 2.35 5.47
C ILE A 43 -9.44 3.18 6.49
N GLU A 44 -10.62 2.67 6.90
CA GLU A 44 -11.48 3.38 7.83
C GLU A 44 -10.80 3.55 9.20
N PRO A 45 -11.26 4.52 10.00
CA PRO A 45 -10.71 4.72 11.35
C PRO A 45 -10.73 3.44 12.17
N ARG A 46 -9.65 3.21 12.92
CA ARG A 46 -9.53 2.09 13.86
C ARG A 46 -9.68 0.72 13.20
N THR A 47 -9.29 0.61 11.94
CA THR A 47 -9.41 -0.64 11.18
C THR A 47 -8.04 -1.10 10.71
N ARG A 48 -7.80 -2.40 10.78
CA ARG A 48 -6.64 -3.05 10.20
C ARG A 48 -7.10 -3.84 8.99
N GLU A 49 -6.47 -3.58 7.83
CA GLU A 49 -6.78 -4.32 6.62
C GLU A 49 -6.19 -5.74 6.69
N PRO A 50 -6.75 -6.70 5.94
CA PRO A 50 -6.16 -8.03 5.85
C PRO A 50 -4.79 -8.00 5.20
N GLU A 51 -3.96 -8.98 5.53
CA GLU A 51 -2.64 -9.14 4.93
C GLU A 51 -2.77 -9.36 3.42
N HIS A 52 -1.95 -8.66 2.66
CA HIS A 52 -1.98 -8.70 1.20
C HIS A 52 -0.61 -8.33 0.63
N THR A 53 -0.47 -8.45 -0.69
CA THR A 53 0.77 -8.11 -1.40
C THR A 53 0.49 -7.10 -2.50
N HIS A 54 1.55 -6.39 -2.92
CA HIS A 54 1.57 -5.57 -4.13
C HIS A 54 2.76 -6.01 -4.97
N ARG A 55 2.52 -6.77 -6.00
CA ARG A 55 3.59 -7.30 -6.85
C ARG A 55 4.27 -6.23 -7.69
N ALA A 56 3.51 -5.23 -8.13
CA ALA A 56 4.02 -4.18 -8.99
C ALA A 56 4.62 -3.03 -8.18
N ALA A 57 5.68 -2.44 -8.71
CA ALA A 57 6.16 -1.16 -8.21
C ALA A 57 5.08 -0.11 -8.45
N SER A 58 5.00 0.90 -7.61
CA SER A 58 3.89 1.84 -7.62
C SER A 58 4.32 3.26 -7.28
N VAL A 59 3.52 4.21 -7.74
CA VAL A 59 3.52 5.56 -7.20
C VAL A 59 2.35 5.65 -6.23
N MET A 60 2.63 6.05 -5.00
CA MET A 60 1.62 6.17 -3.94
C MET A 60 1.36 7.63 -3.67
N ILE A 61 0.09 8.03 -3.77
CA ILE A 61 -0.34 9.41 -3.52
C ILE A 61 -1.31 9.36 -2.34
N VAL A 62 -0.84 9.81 -1.18
CA VAL A 62 -1.66 9.84 0.03
C VAL A 62 -2.22 11.25 0.15
N ASP A 63 -3.51 11.40 -0.14
CA ASP A 63 -4.18 12.71 -0.09
C ASP A 63 -4.89 12.97 1.23
N GLU A 64 -5.29 11.91 1.94
CA GLU A 64 -5.85 12.03 3.30
C GLU A 64 -5.04 11.15 4.23
N PRO A 65 -3.90 11.63 4.74
CA PRO A 65 -3.08 10.84 5.64
C PRO A 65 -3.74 10.68 7.01
N ALA A 66 -3.44 9.55 7.63
CA ALA A 66 -3.86 9.23 8.98
C ALA A 66 -2.68 8.59 9.70
N ARG A 67 -2.76 8.49 11.02
CA ARG A 67 -1.75 7.74 11.77
C ARG A 67 -1.96 6.26 11.51
N ILE A 68 -0.88 5.58 11.15
CA ILE A 68 -0.95 4.16 10.77
C ILE A 68 0.12 3.36 11.49
N ARG A 69 -0.11 2.05 11.56
CA ARG A 69 0.90 1.05 11.87
C ARG A 69 1.04 0.12 10.67
N TYR A 70 2.28 -0.21 10.36
CA TYR A 70 2.61 -1.10 9.25
C TYR A 70 3.16 -2.40 9.82
N TYR A 71 2.57 -3.52 9.41
CA TYR A 71 2.94 -4.84 9.89
C TYR A 71 3.46 -5.73 8.77
N VAL A 72 4.46 -6.54 9.09
CA VAL A 72 4.85 -7.69 8.28
C VAL A 72 4.61 -8.90 9.16
N GLY A 73 3.63 -9.73 8.79
CA GLY A 73 3.14 -10.77 9.66
C GLY A 73 2.54 -10.16 10.93
N SER A 74 2.95 -10.65 12.08
CA SER A 74 2.50 -10.09 13.36
C SER A 74 3.45 -9.03 13.92
N VAL A 75 4.53 -8.70 13.18
CA VAL A 75 5.57 -7.81 13.65
C VAL A 75 5.32 -6.40 13.13
N MET A 76 5.14 -5.45 14.04
CA MET A 76 5.02 -4.04 13.68
C MET A 76 6.38 -3.51 13.24
N GLN A 77 6.44 -3.00 12.01
CA GLN A 77 7.65 -2.44 11.42
C GLN A 77 7.74 -0.93 11.62
N PHE A 78 6.58 -0.27 11.68
CA PHE A 78 6.55 1.18 11.64
C PHE A 78 5.22 1.68 12.23
N GLU A 79 5.31 2.78 12.97
CA GLU A 79 4.14 3.51 13.47
C GLU A 79 4.33 4.99 13.16
N SER A 80 3.29 5.63 12.65
CA SER A 80 3.32 7.07 12.40
C SER A 80 3.57 7.83 13.70
N PRO A 81 4.36 8.92 13.64
CA PRO A 81 4.55 9.75 14.82
C PRO A 81 3.24 10.41 15.23
N GLU A 82 3.19 10.92 16.45
CA GLU A 82 2.09 11.72 16.94
C GLU A 82 1.85 12.92 16.03
N SER A 83 0.59 13.36 15.96
CA SER A 83 0.25 14.52 15.16
C SER A 83 0.99 15.75 15.69
N SER A 84 1.59 16.52 14.76
CA SER A 84 2.27 17.77 15.10
C SER A 84 1.30 18.95 15.25
N GLY A 85 0.02 18.73 14.98
CA GLY A 85 -0.96 19.81 14.92
C GLY A 85 -0.97 20.53 13.57
N ALA A 86 -0.03 20.22 12.67
CA ALA A 86 -0.03 20.78 11.33
C ALA A 86 -1.14 20.16 10.49
N PRO A 87 -1.70 20.89 9.50
CA PRO A 87 -2.66 20.32 8.59
C PRO A 87 -2.06 19.13 7.82
N PRO A 88 -2.84 18.10 7.51
CA PRO A 88 -2.37 17.01 6.67
C PRO A 88 -1.95 17.55 5.30
N ALA A 89 -0.87 16.99 4.76
CA ALA A 89 -0.37 17.36 3.44
C ALA A 89 -0.35 16.13 2.54
N VAL A 90 -0.60 16.34 1.25
CA VAL A 90 -0.48 15.28 0.26
C VAL A 90 0.96 14.80 0.18
N ARG A 91 1.15 13.50 0.18
CA ARG A 91 2.46 12.87 0.07
C ARG A 91 2.50 11.99 -1.15
N VAL A 92 3.59 12.09 -1.91
CA VAL A 92 3.82 11.26 -3.07
C VAL A 92 5.12 10.50 -2.85
N SER A 93 5.08 9.18 -3.03
CA SER A 93 6.25 8.34 -2.82
C SER A 93 6.29 7.21 -3.84
N TRP A 94 7.48 6.70 -4.05
CA TRP A 94 7.70 5.49 -4.83
C TRP A 94 7.66 4.30 -3.88
N MET A 95 6.94 3.25 -4.30
CA MET A 95 6.84 2.01 -3.54
C MET A 95 7.41 0.87 -4.37
N GLU A 96 8.43 0.21 -3.84
CA GLU A 96 8.90 -1.04 -4.41
C GLU A 96 7.83 -2.12 -4.22
N PRO A 97 7.90 -3.22 -4.97
CA PRO A 97 7.00 -4.35 -4.72
C PRO A 97 7.00 -4.75 -3.24
N GLU A 98 5.83 -5.02 -2.71
CA GLU A 98 5.67 -5.34 -1.29
C GLU A 98 5.15 -6.76 -1.11
N GLY A 99 5.89 -7.58 -0.35
CA GLY A 99 5.43 -8.88 0.10
C GLY A 99 4.29 -8.75 1.11
N PRO A 100 3.93 -9.85 1.78
CA PRO A 100 2.80 -9.85 2.71
C PRO A 100 2.94 -8.80 3.80
N HIS A 101 1.97 -7.93 3.90
CA HIS A 101 1.92 -6.86 4.89
C HIS A 101 0.47 -6.45 5.15
N SER A 102 0.27 -5.69 6.21
CA SER A 102 -1.02 -5.07 6.49
C SER A 102 -0.81 -3.72 7.15
N VAL A 103 -1.78 -2.83 6.95
CA VAL A 103 -1.77 -1.49 7.54
C VAL A 103 -2.97 -1.36 8.45
N GLU A 104 -2.73 -0.80 9.64
CA GLU A 104 -3.78 -0.47 10.58
C GLU A 104 -3.90 1.04 10.68
N ASN A 105 -5.11 1.55 10.48
CA ASN A 105 -5.39 2.95 10.74
C ASN A 105 -5.70 3.10 12.23
N ILE A 106 -4.82 3.77 12.96
CA ILE A 106 -4.96 3.97 14.41
C ILE A 106 -5.53 5.36 14.75
N ASP A 107 -6.01 6.07 13.72
CA ASP A 107 -6.52 7.43 13.85
C ASP A 107 -8.04 7.46 13.91
N GLU A 108 -8.59 8.64 14.19
CA GLU A 108 -10.02 8.92 14.16
C GLU A 108 -10.50 9.33 12.77
N ARG A 109 -9.57 9.66 11.85
CA ARG A 109 -9.87 10.02 10.46
C ARG A 109 -9.59 8.82 9.55
N ARG A 110 -10.26 8.78 8.41
CA ARG A 110 -9.97 7.73 7.44
C ARG A 110 -8.63 8.01 6.75
N TYR A 111 -7.99 6.96 6.32
CA TYR A 111 -6.80 7.04 5.47
C TYR A 111 -7.25 6.89 4.03
N HIS A 112 -6.81 7.77 3.14
CA HIS A 112 -7.13 7.67 1.72
C HIS A 112 -5.87 7.90 0.88
N ALA A 113 -5.71 7.05 -0.13
CA ALA A 113 -4.59 7.15 -1.06
C ALA A 113 -5.02 6.66 -2.45
N ILE A 114 -4.25 7.08 -3.43
CA ILE A 114 -4.29 6.54 -4.78
C ILE A 114 -2.97 5.83 -5.01
N ARG A 115 -3.04 4.59 -5.48
CA ARG A 115 -1.85 3.80 -5.77
C ARG A 115 -1.82 3.47 -7.26
N VAL A 116 -0.81 3.98 -7.95
CA VAL A 116 -0.63 3.74 -9.38
C VAL A 116 0.39 2.62 -9.53
N GLU A 117 -0.11 1.41 -9.83
CA GLU A 117 0.73 0.24 -10.04
C GLU A 117 1.19 0.20 -11.49
N LEU A 118 2.48 0.03 -11.71
CA LEU A 118 3.06 0.00 -13.06
C LEU A 118 3.09 -1.45 -13.58
N LYS A 119 2.61 -1.64 -14.80
CA LYS A 119 2.61 -2.95 -15.44
C LYS A 119 3.85 -3.17 -16.27
#